data_0b80676df4517a274df54fec9b7a0155
#
_entry.id   0b80676df4517a274df54fec9b7a0155
#
_cell.length_a   1.000
_cell.length_b   1.000
_cell.length_c   1.000
_cell.angle_alpha   90.00
_cell.angle_beta   90.00
_cell.angle_gamma   90.00
#
_symmetry.space_group_name_H-M   'P 1'
#
loop_
_entity.id
_entity.type
_entity.pdbx_description
1 polymer ?
#
loop_
_entity_poly.entity_id
_entity_poly.type
_entity_poly.pdbx_seq_one_letter_code
_entity_poly.pdbx_strand_id
1 'polypeptide(L)'
;NWEDWPSHNLILNCTSYLNADAGYEDADGFAAKLTVADGNVFDGCIAAYNADDGWDLFAKVETGAIGQVTIQNSVAFKNGYVLDENGQEVDAGNGNGFKMGGSSISGQHILRNSVSFGNKAKGIDSNSCPDIEAYSSTSYNNESFNVAFYTNDAKNTAFIAKGILSFKDSSNAAGQTVAEQFKPKGTQETSAYENAMNYYWRGENSTNSEGIAATAEWF
;
A
#
# COMPACT_ATOMS: atom_id res chain seq x y z
N ASN A 1 -25.84 -1.46 -7.27
CA ASN A 1 -26.28 -1.75 -5.90
C ASN A 1 -25.25 -2.62 -5.21
N TRP A 2 -24.90 -2.29 -3.98
CA TRP A 2 -23.97 -3.09 -3.16
C TRP A 2 -24.41 -4.56 -3.02
N GLU A 3 -25.70 -4.81 -3.01
CA GLU A 3 -26.29 -6.15 -2.94
C GLU A 3 -25.94 -7.05 -4.12
N ASP A 4 -25.63 -6.44 -5.26
CA ASP A 4 -25.30 -7.14 -6.50
C ASP A 4 -23.77 -7.24 -6.72
N TRP A 5 -22.98 -6.60 -5.85
CA TRP A 5 -21.53 -6.56 -6.02
C TRP A 5 -20.86 -7.79 -5.39
N PRO A 6 -19.74 -8.26 -5.95
CA PRO A 6 -18.98 -9.38 -5.40
C PRO A 6 -18.58 -9.12 -3.93
N SER A 7 -18.97 -10.03 -3.04
CA SER A 7 -18.72 -9.94 -1.61
C SER A 7 -18.30 -11.28 -1.02
N HIS A 8 -17.65 -11.25 0.13
CA HIS A 8 -17.29 -12.42 0.92
C HIS A 8 -16.51 -13.50 0.14
N ASN A 9 -15.72 -13.08 -0.85
CA ASN A 9 -14.85 -13.99 -1.57
C ASN A 9 -13.54 -14.16 -0.82
N LEU A 10 -13.00 -15.37 -0.83
CA LEU A 10 -11.66 -15.68 -0.33
C LEU A 10 -10.75 -16.03 -1.52
N ILE A 11 -9.72 -15.22 -1.71
CA ILE A 11 -8.64 -15.46 -2.65
C ILE A 11 -7.46 -15.99 -1.82
N LEU A 12 -7.19 -17.29 -1.92
CA LEU A 12 -6.27 -17.98 -1.04
C LEU A 12 -5.06 -18.51 -1.80
N ASN A 13 -3.87 -18.18 -1.32
CA ASN A 13 -2.59 -18.71 -1.83
C ASN A 13 -2.42 -18.59 -3.36
N CYS A 14 -2.88 -17.46 -3.90
CA CYS A 14 -2.78 -17.19 -5.33
C CYS A 14 -1.53 -16.36 -5.65
N THR A 15 -0.94 -16.61 -6.81
CA THR A 15 0.13 -15.77 -7.34
C THR A 15 -0.34 -15.09 -8.63
N SER A 16 -0.17 -13.77 -8.69
CA SER A 16 -0.45 -12.95 -9.86
C SER A 16 0.83 -12.22 -10.25
N TYR A 17 1.34 -12.51 -11.45
CA TYR A 17 2.62 -11.95 -11.85
C TYR A 17 2.74 -11.76 -13.36
N LEU A 18 3.59 -10.82 -13.76
CA LEU A 18 3.88 -10.49 -15.16
C LEU A 18 2.64 -10.08 -15.96
N ASN A 19 1.65 -9.50 -15.29
CA ASN A 19 0.52 -8.92 -15.99
C ASN A 19 0.94 -7.60 -16.62
N ALA A 20 0.59 -7.40 -17.87
CA ALA A 20 0.87 -6.17 -18.60
C ALA A 20 -0.22 -5.91 -19.65
N ASP A 21 -0.61 -4.67 -19.76
CA ASP A 21 -1.40 -4.14 -20.86
C ASP A 21 -0.54 -3.25 -21.76
N ALA A 22 -1.06 -2.85 -22.89
CA ALA A 22 -0.31 -2.07 -23.88
C ALA A 22 0.11 -0.66 -23.36
N GLY A 23 -0.63 -0.13 -22.40
CA GLY A 23 -0.38 1.18 -21.79
C GLY A 23 0.41 1.12 -20.48
N TYR A 24 0.53 -0.04 -19.90
CA TYR A 24 1.11 -0.25 -18.57
C TYR A 24 0.38 0.51 -17.45
N GLU A 25 -0.89 0.82 -17.61
CA GLU A 25 -1.63 1.69 -16.68
C GLU A 25 -2.67 0.97 -15.82
N ASP A 26 -3.12 -0.22 -16.22
CA ASP A 26 -4.24 -0.92 -15.60
C ASP A 26 -3.98 -2.41 -15.31
N ALA A 27 -2.77 -2.90 -15.54
CA ALA A 27 -2.44 -4.31 -15.36
C ALA A 27 -1.91 -4.57 -13.94
N ASP A 28 -2.85 -4.57 -12.99
CA ASP A 28 -2.58 -4.89 -11.59
C ASP A 28 -2.40 -6.41 -11.37
N GLY A 29 -1.78 -6.77 -10.26
CA GLY A 29 -1.77 -8.14 -9.78
C GLY A 29 -3.16 -8.59 -9.33
N PHE A 30 -3.77 -7.85 -8.43
CA PHE A 30 -5.11 -8.07 -7.93
C PHE A 30 -5.87 -6.75 -7.86
N ALA A 31 -7.06 -6.70 -8.43
CA ALA A 31 -7.87 -5.50 -8.52
C ALA A 31 -9.26 -5.70 -7.91
N ALA A 32 -9.40 -5.48 -6.62
CA ALA A 32 -10.70 -5.42 -5.95
C ALA A 32 -11.17 -3.96 -5.90
N LYS A 33 -11.54 -3.42 -7.06
CA LYS A 33 -11.80 -2.00 -7.25
C LYS A 33 -13.17 -1.71 -7.86
N LEU A 34 -13.63 -0.47 -7.72
CA LEU A 34 -14.80 0.16 -8.34
C LEU A 34 -16.16 -0.39 -7.89
N THR A 35 -16.40 -1.70 -7.97
CA THR A 35 -17.70 -2.33 -7.70
C THR A 35 -17.56 -3.62 -6.93
N VAL A 36 -16.99 -3.57 -5.75
CA VAL A 36 -16.90 -4.68 -4.80
C VAL A 36 -17.59 -4.31 -3.49
N ALA A 37 -18.31 -5.25 -2.90
CA ALA A 37 -18.94 -5.11 -1.60
C ALA A 37 -18.04 -5.67 -0.49
N ASP A 38 -18.53 -5.68 0.74
CA ASP A 38 -17.75 -6.04 1.93
C ASP A 38 -17.28 -7.50 1.97
N GLY A 39 -16.26 -7.72 2.77
CA GLY A 39 -15.86 -9.05 3.21
C GLY A 39 -14.97 -9.82 2.24
N ASN A 40 -14.46 -9.21 1.18
CA ASN A 40 -13.50 -9.85 0.31
C ASN A 40 -12.13 -9.92 0.99
N VAL A 41 -11.49 -11.10 0.93
CA VAL A 41 -10.22 -11.38 1.61
C VAL A 41 -9.22 -11.96 0.63
N PHE A 42 -8.02 -11.39 0.62
CA PHE A 42 -6.83 -11.96 0.00
C PHE A 42 -5.93 -12.51 1.11
N ASP A 43 -5.62 -13.79 1.08
CA ASP A 43 -4.83 -14.45 2.12
C ASP A 43 -3.72 -15.31 1.51
N GLY A 44 -2.48 -15.07 1.93
CA GLY A 44 -1.33 -15.81 1.44
C GLY A 44 -1.00 -15.59 -0.04
N CYS A 45 -1.38 -14.44 -0.59
CA CYS A 45 -1.23 -14.16 -2.01
C CYS A 45 0.09 -13.42 -2.34
N ILE A 46 0.54 -13.57 -3.57
CA ILE A 46 1.75 -12.92 -4.09
C ILE A 46 1.40 -12.12 -5.34
N ALA A 47 1.79 -10.85 -5.38
CA ALA A 47 1.74 -10.01 -6.57
C ALA A 47 3.14 -9.52 -6.93
N ALA A 48 3.62 -9.86 -8.12
CA ALA A 48 4.99 -9.56 -8.51
C ALA A 48 5.13 -9.22 -9.99
N TYR A 49 5.97 -8.23 -10.30
CA TYR A 49 6.26 -7.83 -11.68
C TYR A 49 4.99 -7.54 -12.51
N ASN A 50 3.97 -6.98 -11.90
CA ASN A 50 2.82 -6.49 -12.64
C ASN A 50 3.13 -5.08 -13.14
N ALA A 51 2.67 -4.75 -14.33
CA ALA A 51 3.01 -3.49 -14.98
C ALA A 51 2.50 -2.28 -14.22
N ASP A 52 1.37 -2.40 -13.53
CA ASP A 52 0.88 -1.37 -12.62
C ASP A 52 1.03 -1.83 -11.16
N ASP A 53 0.01 -1.84 -10.36
CA ASP A 53 0.09 -2.09 -8.92
C ASP A 53 0.06 -3.59 -8.56
N GLY A 54 0.58 -3.95 -7.39
CA GLY A 54 0.42 -5.31 -6.86
C GLY A 54 -1.04 -5.58 -6.45
N TRP A 55 -1.61 -4.70 -5.64
CA TRP A 55 -3.04 -4.62 -5.34
C TRP A 55 -3.55 -3.23 -5.64
N ASP A 56 -4.74 -3.15 -6.24
CA ASP A 56 -5.46 -1.90 -6.43
C ASP A 56 -6.89 -2.01 -5.86
N LEU A 57 -7.15 -1.24 -4.79
CA LEU A 57 -8.45 -1.10 -4.15
C LEU A 57 -9.11 0.24 -4.49
N PHE A 58 -8.95 0.70 -5.72
CA PHE A 58 -9.36 2.03 -6.12
C PHE A 58 -10.87 2.22 -6.06
N ALA A 59 -11.30 3.26 -5.39
CA ALA A 59 -12.64 3.82 -5.45
C ALA A 59 -12.63 5.15 -6.21
N LYS A 60 -13.66 5.44 -6.96
CA LYS A 60 -13.79 6.71 -7.66
C LYS A 60 -15.16 7.36 -7.41
N VAL A 61 -15.20 8.69 -7.60
CA VAL A 61 -16.37 9.49 -7.25
C VAL A 61 -17.64 9.01 -7.97
N GLU A 62 -17.52 8.57 -9.21
CA GLU A 62 -18.66 8.16 -10.02
C GLU A 62 -19.31 6.86 -9.55
N THR A 63 -18.54 5.94 -9.00
CA THR A 63 -19.05 4.67 -8.47
C THR A 63 -19.27 4.72 -6.96
N GLY A 64 -18.65 5.69 -6.28
CA GLY A 64 -18.70 5.82 -4.82
C GLY A 64 -17.77 4.86 -4.10
N ALA A 65 -18.04 4.67 -2.81
CA ALA A 65 -17.26 3.78 -1.95
C ALA A 65 -17.39 2.32 -2.38
N ILE A 66 -16.32 1.58 -2.18
CA ILE A 66 -16.33 0.11 -2.26
C ILE A 66 -16.35 -0.48 -0.85
N GLY A 67 -16.75 -1.73 -0.73
CA GLY A 67 -16.77 -2.45 0.54
C GLY A 67 -15.38 -2.68 1.10
N GLN A 68 -15.30 -2.97 2.40
CA GLN A 68 -14.05 -3.27 3.07
C GLN A 68 -13.39 -4.52 2.49
N VAL A 69 -12.13 -4.40 2.14
CA VAL A 69 -11.27 -5.49 1.68
C VAL A 69 -10.16 -5.72 2.70
N THR A 70 -9.90 -6.99 3.01
CA THR A 70 -8.76 -7.40 3.84
C THR A 70 -7.69 -8.07 2.98
N ILE A 71 -6.44 -7.62 3.12
CA ILE A 71 -5.26 -8.28 2.56
C ILE A 71 -4.41 -8.74 3.73
N GLN A 72 -4.07 -10.03 3.76
CA GLN A 72 -3.29 -10.60 4.86
C GLN A 72 -2.30 -11.65 4.39
N ASN A 73 -1.20 -11.82 5.17
CA ASN A 73 -0.19 -12.85 4.92
C ASN A 73 0.36 -12.83 3.48
N SER A 74 0.36 -11.67 2.85
CA SER A 74 0.59 -11.52 1.41
C SER A 74 1.87 -10.76 1.10
N VAL A 75 2.37 -10.90 -0.12
CA VAL A 75 3.62 -10.28 -0.54
C VAL A 75 3.43 -9.52 -1.86
N ALA A 76 3.88 -8.27 -1.89
CA ALA A 76 3.90 -7.43 -3.08
C ALA A 76 5.33 -6.99 -3.40
N PHE A 77 5.86 -7.36 -4.54
CA PHE A 77 7.23 -6.95 -4.89
C PHE A 77 7.45 -6.74 -6.38
N LYS A 78 8.33 -5.81 -6.69
CA LYS A 78 8.73 -5.52 -8.08
C LYS A 78 7.56 -5.17 -9.00
N ASN A 79 6.46 -4.62 -8.48
CA ASN A 79 5.39 -4.10 -9.32
C ASN A 79 5.80 -2.74 -9.90
N GLY A 80 5.29 -2.38 -11.06
CA GLY A 80 5.72 -1.25 -11.88
C GLY A 80 6.88 -1.58 -12.80
N TYR A 81 7.29 -2.84 -12.86
CA TYR A 81 8.29 -3.35 -13.80
C TYR A 81 7.72 -4.51 -14.60
N VAL A 82 8.17 -4.61 -15.83
CA VAL A 82 7.98 -5.80 -16.67
C VAL A 82 9.35 -6.40 -17.01
N LEU A 83 9.38 -7.63 -17.44
CA LEU A 83 10.60 -8.26 -17.93
C LEU A 83 10.61 -8.22 -19.45
N ASP A 84 11.72 -7.78 -20.03
CA ASP A 84 11.94 -7.85 -21.47
C ASP A 84 12.26 -9.29 -21.95
N GLU A 85 12.49 -9.46 -23.23
CA GLU A 85 12.84 -10.76 -23.84
C GLU A 85 14.14 -11.39 -23.28
N ASN A 86 14.99 -10.61 -22.64
CA ASN A 86 16.23 -11.05 -22.03
C ASN A 86 16.07 -11.25 -20.49
N GLY A 87 14.87 -11.06 -19.95
CA GLY A 87 14.59 -11.15 -18.53
C GLY A 87 15.12 -9.94 -17.72
N GLN A 88 15.39 -8.80 -18.40
CA GLN A 88 15.79 -7.59 -17.73
C GLN A 88 14.58 -6.78 -17.29
N GLU A 89 14.68 -6.14 -16.13
CA GLU A 89 13.64 -5.24 -15.62
C GLU A 89 13.54 -3.98 -16.49
N VAL A 90 12.33 -3.67 -16.90
CA VAL A 90 11.99 -2.45 -17.65
C VAL A 90 10.88 -1.72 -16.91
N ASP A 91 11.01 -0.43 -16.78
CA ASP A 91 10.00 0.44 -16.17
C ASP A 91 8.66 0.32 -16.91
N ALA A 92 7.60 0.22 -16.11
CA ALA A 92 6.23 0.14 -16.62
C ALA A 92 5.34 1.22 -15.96
N GLY A 93 4.19 0.87 -15.39
CA GLY A 93 3.21 1.80 -14.81
C GLY A 93 3.58 2.41 -13.46
N ASN A 94 2.60 2.57 -12.60
CA ASN A 94 2.77 3.24 -11.29
C ASN A 94 3.60 2.41 -10.31
N GLY A 95 3.25 1.16 -10.13
CA GLY A 95 4.06 0.20 -9.39
C GLY A 95 4.00 0.35 -7.88
N ASN A 96 2.83 0.55 -7.30
CA ASN A 96 2.69 0.41 -5.86
C ASN A 96 2.58 -1.07 -5.47
N GLY A 97 3.00 -1.41 -4.27
CA GLY A 97 2.81 -2.76 -3.73
C GLY A 97 1.34 -3.00 -3.35
N PHE A 98 0.89 -2.31 -2.31
CA PHE A 98 -0.50 -2.32 -1.84
C PHE A 98 -1.09 -0.92 -1.96
N LYS A 99 -1.91 -0.68 -2.97
CA LYS A 99 -2.65 0.55 -3.17
C LYS A 99 -4.04 0.40 -2.56
N MET A 100 -4.24 1.03 -1.41
CA MET A 100 -5.33 0.76 -0.48
C MET A 100 -6.49 1.73 -0.61
N GLY A 101 -6.83 2.18 -1.82
CA GLY A 101 -7.99 3.05 -2.02
C GLY A 101 -7.82 4.10 -3.10
N GLY A 102 -8.60 5.16 -3.05
CA GLY A 102 -8.56 6.26 -4.03
C GLY A 102 -9.58 7.37 -3.79
N SER A 103 -9.39 8.47 -4.46
CA SER A 103 -10.32 9.61 -4.55
C SER A 103 -10.74 10.22 -3.20
N SER A 104 -9.95 10.03 -2.14
CA SER A 104 -10.29 10.44 -0.76
C SER A 104 -11.60 9.82 -0.25
N ILE A 105 -11.95 8.65 -0.76
CA ILE A 105 -13.14 7.91 -0.37
C ILE A 105 -12.79 6.92 0.73
N SER A 106 -13.58 6.90 1.80
CA SER A 106 -13.47 5.95 2.90
C SER A 106 -13.67 4.50 2.40
N GLY A 107 -12.80 3.58 2.83
CA GLY A 107 -12.89 2.17 2.46
C GLY A 107 -12.65 1.24 3.65
N GLN A 108 -12.05 1.76 4.73
CA GLN A 108 -11.70 0.99 5.93
C GLN A 108 -10.96 -0.32 5.61
N HIS A 109 -10.16 -0.30 4.53
CA HIS A 109 -9.42 -1.48 4.10
C HIS A 109 -8.34 -1.87 5.10
N ILE A 110 -8.11 -3.17 5.24
CA ILE A 110 -7.19 -3.73 6.22
C ILE A 110 -6.04 -4.44 5.52
N LEU A 111 -4.81 -4.07 5.87
CA LEU A 111 -3.59 -4.80 5.52
C LEU A 111 -2.97 -5.36 6.79
N ARG A 112 -2.64 -6.65 6.82
CA ARG A 112 -1.95 -7.23 7.99
C ARG A 112 -0.99 -8.35 7.64
N ASN A 113 0.06 -8.50 8.46
CA ASN A 113 1.04 -9.59 8.33
C ASN A 113 1.60 -9.72 6.91
N SER A 114 1.82 -8.61 6.21
CA SER A 114 2.16 -8.60 4.80
C SER A 114 3.52 -7.92 4.55
N VAL A 115 4.11 -8.20 3.40
CA VAL A 115 5.43 -7.68 3.04
C VAL A 115 5.38 -6.99 1.69
N SER A 116 5.97 -5.79 1.60
CA SER A 116 6.08 -5.05 0.35
C SER A 116 7.52 -4.59 0.13
N PHE A 117 8.11 -4.90 -1.04
CA PHE A 117 9.48 -4.48 -1.30
C PHE A 117 9.83 -4.32 -2.77
N GLY A 118 10.78 -3.42 -3.04
CA GLY A 118 11.36 -3.24 -4.38
C GLY A 118 10.34 -2.83 -5.45
N ASN A 119 9.19 -2.30 -5.06
CA ASN A 119 8.21 -1.78 -6.02
C ASN A 119 8.68 -0.41 -6.55
N LYS A 120 8.31 -0.07 -7.76
CA LYS A 120 8.72 1.15 -8.45
C LYS A 120 8.22 2.43 -7.77
N ALA A 121 7.09 2.38 -7.08
CA ALA A 121 6.58 3.52 -6.34
C ALA A 121 6.53 3.22 -4.83
N LYS A 122 5.35 3.08 -4.27
CA LYS A 122 5.18 2.96 -2.82
C LYS A 122 4.94 1.51 -2.42
N GLY A 123 5.41 1.14 -1.25
CA GLY A 123 5.15 -0.20 -0.73
C GLY A 123 3.72 -0.36 -0.23
N ILE A 124 3.31 0.50 0.70
CA ILE A 124 1.94 0.57 1.22
C ILE A 124 1.44 1.99 1.00
N ASP A 125 0.43 2.14 0.16
CA ASP A 125 -0.11 3.43 -0.25
C ASP A 125 -1.58 3.56 0.14
N SER A 126 -1.94 4.56 0.94
CA SER A 126 -3.35 4.87 1.19
C SER A 126 -4.07 5.35 -0.07
N ASN A 127 -3.32 5.83 -1.03
CA ASN A 127 -3.83 6.44 -2.26
C ASN A 127 -4.99 7.40 -2.00
N SER A 128 -4.83 8.25 -0.99
CA SER A 128 -5.80 9.21 -0.48
C SER A 128 -7.02 8.65 0.28
N CYS A 129 -7.21 7.35 0.39
CA CYS A 129 -8.22 6.77 1.29
C CYS A 129 -7.93 7.22 2.73
N PRO A 130 -8.90 7.80 3.46
CA PRO A 130 -8.62 8.49 4.73
C PRO A 130 -8.51 7.57 5.95
N ASP A 131 -8.85 6.30 5.85
CA ASP A 131 -9.12 5.43 7.00
C ASP A 131 -8.64 3.99 6.82
N ILE A 132 -7.55 3.79 6.10
CA ILE A 132 -6.95 2.46 5.99
C ILE A 132 -6.28 2.04 7.30
N GLU A 133 -6.23 0.75 7.52
CA GLU A 133 -5.59 0.13 8.67
C GLU A 133 -4.48 -0.82 8.23
N ALA A 134 -3.27 -0.63 8.75
CA ALA A 134 -2.14 -1.52 8.49
C ALA A 134 -1.55 -2.04 9.81
N TYR A 135 -1.36 -3.36 9.88
CA TYR A 135 -0.88 -4.04 11.09
C TYR A 135 0.25 -5.02 10.77
N SER A 136 1.25 -5.08 11.66
CA SER A 136 2.28 -6.14 11.66
C SER A 136 2.86 -6.41 10.26
N SER A 137 3.11 -5.38 9.49
CA SER A 137 3.55 -5.50 8.11
C SER A 137 4.93 -4.87 7.90
N THR A 138 5.65 -5.37 6.92
CA THR A 138 6.98 -4.89 6.57
C THR A 138 6.98 -4.27 5.19
N SER A 139 7.57 -3.09 5.06
CA SER A 139 7.77 -2.44 3.76
C SER A 139 9.19 -1.91 3.65
N TYR A 140 9.91 -2.30 2.59
CA TYR A 140 11.31 -1.92 2.47
C TYR A 140 11.77 -1.77 1.01
N ASN A 141 12.76 -0.91 0.80
CA ASN A 141 13.42 -0.72 -0.51
C ASN A 141 12.46 -0.46 -1.68
N ASN A 142 11.32 0.17 -1.43
CA ASN A 142 10.50 0.67 -2.53
C ASN A 142 11.07 2.01 -3.03
N GLU A 143 10.97 2.30 -4.31
CA GLU A 143 11.69 3.44 -4.89
C GLU A 143 11.19 4.79 -4.37
N SER A 144 9.88 4.97 -4.26
CA SER A 144 9.30 6.22 -3.78
C SER A 144 9.20 6.23 -2.25
N PHE A 145 8.24 5.55 -1.66
CA PHE A 145 8.05 5.46 -0.22
C PHE A 145 7.75 4.03 0.20
N ASN A 146 8.25 3.61 1.35
CA ASN A 146 7.84 2.32 1.92
C ASN A 146 6.39 2.38 2.39
N VAL A 147 6.00 3.47 3.06
CA VAL A 147 4.63 3.68 3.54
C VAL A 147 4.25 5.13 3.27
N ALA A 148 3.10 5.33 2.64
CA ALA A 148 2.60 6.65 2.30
C ALA A 148 1.12 6.76 2.69
N PHE A 149 0.86 7.23 3.90
CA PHE A 149 -0.48 7.48 4.40
C PHE A 149 -0.81 8.95 4.25
N TYR A 150 -1.73 9.25 3.37
CA TYR A 150 -2.18 10.61 3.10
C TYR A 150 -3.64 10.61 2.63
N THR A 151 -4.30 11.73 2.81
CA THR A 151 -5.64 11.98 2.27
C THR A 151 -5.81 13.45 1.94
N ASN A 152 -6.74 13.78 1.07
CA ASN A 152 -7.18 15.15 0.87
C ASN A 152 -8.37 15.51 1.78
N ASP A 153 -8.92 14.54 2.49
CA ASP A 153 -9.99 14.75 3.48
C ASP A 153 -9.43 14.73 4.91
N ALA A 154 -8.89 15.86 5.31
CA ALA A 154 -8.32 16.03 6.64
C ALA A 154 -9.34 15.89 7.79
N LYS A 155 -10.63 16.02 7.51
CA LYS A 155 -11.67 15.96 8.55
C LYS A 155 -12.03 14.53 8.96
N ASN A 156 -11.86 13.59 8.04
CA ASN A 156 -12.23 12.19 8.25
C ASN A 156 -11.02 11.26 8.31
N THR A 157 -9.83 11.81 8.54
CA THR A 157 -8.61 11.03 8.63
C THR A 157 -8.63 10.14 9.87
N ALA A 158 -8.51 8.84 9.66
CA ALA A 158 -8.52 7.82 10.70
C ALA A 158 -7.54 6.68 10.40
N PHE A 159 -6.34 7.01 9.91
CA PHE A 159 -5.30 6.02 9.64
C PHE A 159 -4.89 5.25 10.88
N ILE A 160 -4.68 3.94 10.73
CA ILE A 160 -4.06 3.12 11.74
C ILE A 160 -2.84 2.43 11.12
N ALA A 161 -1.67 2.59 11.75
CA ALA A 161 -0.46 1.85 11.40
C ALA A 161 0.18 1.34 12.69
N LYS A 162 0.10 0.06 12.94
CA LYS A 162 0.65 -0.58 14.16
C LYS A 162 1.57 -1.74 13.80
N GLY A 163 2.74 -1.79 14.42
CA GLY A 163 3.71 -2.85 14.15
C GLY A 163 4.26 -2.81 12.72
N ILE A 164 4.45 -1.62 12.16
CA ILE A 164 4.98 -1.47 10.81
C ILE A 164 6.50 -1.35 10.86
N LEU A 165 7.18 -2.27 10.19
CA LEU A 165 8.61 -2.18 9.97
C LEU A 165 8.85 -1.54 8.59
N SER A 166 9.46 -0.37 8.59
CA SER A 166 9.88 0.34 7.38
C SER A 166 11.38 0.59 7.41
N PHE A 167 12.10 0.17 6.37
CA PHE A 167 13.53 0.41 6.29
C PHE A 167 14.03 0.47 4.86
N LYS A 168 15.21 1.05 4.70
CA LYS A 168 15.99 1.04 3.46
C LYS A 168 17.38 0.51 3.78
N ASP A 169 17.94 -0.30 2.91
CA ASP A 169 19.36 -0.61 2.97
C ASP A 169 20.21 0.50 2.33
N SER A 170 21.50 0.44 2.52
CA SER A 170 22.43 1.46 2.01
C SER A 170 22.51 1.52 0.49
N SER A 171 22.06 0.49 -0.21
CA SER A 171 22.08 0.44 -1.68
C SER A 171 20.93 1.20 -2.31
N ASN A 172 19.86 1.44 -1.55
CA ASN A 172 18.67 2.16 -2.00
C ASN A 172 18.57 3.55 -1.34
N ALA A 173 19.68 4.27 -1.32
CA ALA A 173 19.80 5.55 -0.62
C ALA A 173 19.23 6.77 -1.35
N ALA A 174 18.49 6.60 -2.43
CA ALA A 174 17.99 7.70 -3.24
C ALA A 174 17.03 8.61 -2.47
N GLY A 175 17.59 9.48 -1.65
CA GLY A 175 16.97 10.72 -1.18
C GLY A 175 15.80 10.62 -0.20
N GLN A 176 15.31 9.46 0.15
CA GLN A 176 14.18 9.35 1.06
C GLN A 176 14.63 9.31 2.51
N THR A 177 14.12 10.22 3.29
CA THR A 177 14.20 10.14 4.74
C THR A 177 13.04 9.31 5.28
N VAL A 178 13.23 8.71 6.44
CA VAL A 178 12.16 7.97 7.11
C VAL A 178 10.95 8.84 7.36
N ALA A 179 11.15 10.10 7.76
CA ALA A 179 10.09 11.07 8.00
C ALA A 179 9.23 11.34 6.75
N GLU A 180 9.82 11.34 5.57
CA GLU A 180 9.10 11.57 4.32
C GLU A 180 8.14 10.45 3.95
N GLN A 181 8.41 9.24 4.44
CA GLN A 181 7.58 8.07 4.17
C GLN A 181 6.20 8.14 4.82
N PHE A 182 6.05 8.97 5.81
CA PHE A 182 4.81 9.16 6.55
C PHE A 182 4.26 10.57 6.45
N LYS A 183 4.76 11.36 5.52
CA LYS A 183 4.33 12.75 5.37
C LYS A 183 2.95 12.83 4.72
N PRO A 184 1.96 13.46 5.38
CA PRO A 184 0.67 13.69 4.78
C PRO A 184 0.80 14.55 3.52
N LYS A 185 0.17 14.12 2.44
CA LYS A 185 0.16 14.89 1.21
C LYS A 185 -0.75 16.11 1.35
N GLY A 186 -0.17 17.31 1.22
CA GLY A 186 -0.93 18.53 0.97
C GLY A 186 -1.55 19.23 2.14
N THR A 187 -1.43 18.74 3.34
CA THR A 187 -1.86 19.39 4.50
C THR A 187 -1.30 18.89 5.65
N GLN A 188 -1.46 19.11 6.43
CA GLN A 188 -1.71 19.87 7.22
C GLN A 188 -1.79 19.48 8.65
N GLU A 189 -2.26 18.45 9.07
CA GLU A 189 -2.40 18.07 10.45
C GLU A 189 -1.52 16.88 10.79
N THR A 190 -0.27 17.18 11.05
CA THR A 190 0.68 16.24 11.63
C THR A 190 0.11 15.53 12.86
N SER A 191 -0.72 16.19 13.64
CA SER A 191 -1.30 15.62 14.86
C SER A 191 -2.25 14.45 14.62
N ALA A 192 -3.11 14.52 13.62
CA ALA A 192 -4.00 13.40 13.28
C ALA A 192 -3.21 12.20 12.77
N TYR A 193 -2.20 12.48 11.98
CA TYR A 193 -1.27 11.50 11.46
C TYR A 193 -0.44 10.85 12.56
N GLU A 194 0.17 11.62 13.43
CA GLU A 194 0.96 11.13 14.56
C GLU A 194 0.11 10.29 15.53
N ASN A 195 -1.12 10.69 15.79
CA ASN A 195 -2.01 9.92 16.66
C ASN A 195 -2.52 8.62 16.05
N ALA A 196 -2.56 8.52 14.74
CA ALA A 196 -2.97 7.31 14.05
C ALA A 196 -1.85 6.28 13.91
N MET A 197 -0.61 6.69 14.09
CA MET A 197 0.56 5.88 13.79
C MET A 197 1.25 5.34 15.02
N ASN A 198 1.57 4.08 14.95
CA ASN A 198 2.51 3.42 15.84
C ASN A 198 3.40 2.55 14.96
N TYR A 199 4.58 3.01 14.65
CA TYR A 199 5.47 2.39 13.70
C TYR A 199 6.93 2.34 14.18
N TYR A 200 7.66 1.41 13.65
CA TYR A 200 9.08 1.28 13.82
C TYR A 200 9.77 1.27 12.48
N TRP A 201 10.86 1.96 12.35
CA TRP A 201 11.71 1.82 11.20
C TRP A 201 13.19 1.73 11.51
N ARG A 202 13.89 1.23 10.57
CA ARG A 202 15.27 0.91 10.65
C ARG A 202 15.99 1.41 9.41
N GLY A 203 17.17 1.95 9.58
CA GLY A 203 17.97 2.51 8.53
C GLY A 203 18.71 3.77 8.98
N GLU A 204 19.31 4.48 8.08
CA GLU A 204 20.13 5.66 8.42
C GLU A 204 19.39 6.77 9.15
N ASN A 205 18.10 6.89 8.93
CA ASN A 205 17.25 7.89 9.57
C ASN A 205 16.31 7.31 10.63
N SER A 206 16.63 6.17 11.16
CA SER A 206 15.81 5.48 12.15
C SER A 206 15.67 6.21 13.49
N THR A 207 16.45 7.25 13.70
CA THR A 207 16.48 8.05 14.91
C THR A 207 15.82 9.42 14.75
N ASN A 208 14.90 9.56 13.81
CA ASN A 208 14.29 10.85 13.65
C ASN A 208 13.60 11.29 14.96
N SER A 209 13.67 12.59 15.20
CA SER A 209 13.20 13.22 16.43
C SER A 209 11.68 13.24 16.60
N GLU A 210 10.94 12.71 15.67
CA GLU A 210 9.48 12.75 15.65
C GLU A 210 8.84 11.60 16.45
N GLY A 211 9.61 10.99 17.32
CA GLY A 211 9.08 10.13 18.36
C GLY A 211 8.64 8.76 17.92
N ILE A 212 9.17 8.31 16.80
CA ILE A 212 8.97 6.93 16.41
C ILE A 212 9.93 6.10 17.24
N ALA A 213 9.57 5.94 18.45
CA ALA A 213 10.25 5.00 19.29
C ALA A 213 9.81 3.61 18.89
N ALA A 214 10.75 2.75 18.60
CA ALA A 214 10.53 1.34 18.76
C ALA A 214 10.15 1.12 20.21
N THR A 215 8.90 0.97 20.46
CA THR A 215 8.43 0.61 21.79
C THR A 215 8.43 -0.90 21.92
N ALA A 216 8.51 -1.42 23.11
CA ALA A 216 8.44 -2.86 23.36
C ALA A 216 7.16 -3.52 22.83
N GLU A 217 6.19 -2.73 22.43
CA GLU A 217 4.92 -3.19 21.83
C GLU A 217 5.06 -3.73 20.39
N TRP A 218 6.25 -3.58 19.81
CA TRP A 218 6.53 -3.98 18.43
C TRP A 218 7.05 -5.42 18.30
N PHE A 219 7.37 -6.06 19.42
CA PHE A 219 8.04 -7.35 19.48
C PHE A 219 7.21 -8.37 20.26
#